data_69387cee4642918d7d422e33ce7ef3a3
#
_entry.id   69387cee4642918d7d422e33ce7ef3a3
#
_cell.length_a   1.000
_cell.length_b   1.000
_cell.length_c   1.000
_cell.angle_alpha   90.00
_cell.angle_beta   90.00
_cell.angle_gamma   90.00
#
_symmetry.space_group_name_H-M   'P 1'
#
loop_
_entity.id
_entity.type
_entity.pdbx_description
1 polymer ?
#
loop_
_entity_poly.entity_id
_entity_poly.type
_entity_poly.pdbx_seq_one_letter_code
_entity_poly.pdbx_strand_id
1 'polypeptide(L)'
;MGKTKQMLENANNIVNSSSGNVVYIDDSSELSIKLSHKIRFVNILDYPVFGSEAFLGFLCGVASQNYDIETIFIDGLTYIIHQSPESLKEFFDGLEKIAEKNNVHFYISINGDETAIPEFIKKYV
;
A
#
# COMPACT_ATOMS: atom_id res chain seq x y z
N MET A 1 -8.44 -11.59 7.07
CA MET A 1 -9.56 -10.93 7.75
C MET A 1 -9.09 -9.96 8.80
N GLY A 2 -8.30 -10.43 9.78
CA GLY A 2 -7.83 -9.56 10.85
C GLY A 2 -6.92 -8.43 10.38
N LYS A 3 -6.09 -8.68 9.38
CA LYS A 3 -5.15 -7.66 8.87
C LYS A 3 -5.86 -6.50 8.19
N THR A 4 -6.89 -6.80 7.41
CA THR A 4 -7.64 -5.74 6.73
C THR A 4 -8.35 -4.84 7.75
N LYS A 5 -8.95 -5.43 8.77
CA LYS A 5 -9.61 -4.66 9.82
C LYS A 5 -8.61 -3.79 10.57
N GLN A 6 -7.45 -4.34 10.89
CA GLN A 6 -6.40 -3.59 11.56
C GLN A 6 -5.89 -2.43 10.71
N MET A 7 -5.73 -2.66 9.41
CA MET A 7 -5.28 -1.61 8.51
C MET A 7 -6.28 -0.47 8.42
N LEU A 8 -7.58 -0.80 8.36
CA LEU A 8 -8.62 0.22 8.35
C LEU A 8 -8.59 1.07 9.61
N GLU A 9 -8.45 0.41 10.76
CA GLU A 9 -8.38 1.13 12.04
C GLU A 9 -7.13 2.01 12.11
N ASN A 10 -5.99 1.47 11.68
CA ASN A 10 -4.75 2.23 11.67
C ASN A 10 -4.84 3.44 10.76
N ALA A 11 -5.41 3.26 9.57
CA ALA A 11 -5.54 4.36 8.62
C ALA A 11 -6.41 5.48 9.18
N ASN A 12 -7.54 5.12 9.78
CA ASN A 12 -8.44 6.11 10.37
C ASN A 12 -7.80 6.83 11.55
N ASN A 13 -7.01 6.10 12.36
CA ASN A 13 -6.30 6.71 13.47
C ASN A 13 -5.18 7.64 13.00
N ILE A 14 -4.42 7.20 12.01
CA ILE A 14 -3.27 7.98 11.51
C ILE A 14 -3.75 9.27 10.86
N VAL A 15 -4.83 9.23 10.06
CA VAL A 15 -5.29 10.43 9.38
C VAL A 15 -5.78 11.48 10.36
N ASN A 16 -6.27 11.06 11.52
CA ASN A 16 -6.75 12.01 12.54
C ASN A 16 -5.60 12.67 13.29
N SER A 17 -4.46 12.02 13.38
CA SER A 17 -3.30 12.56 14.12
C SER A 17 -2.19 13.08 13.20
N SER A 18 -2.30 12.84 11.91
CA SER A 18 -1.28 13.22 10.93
C SER A 18 -1.57 14.61 10.38
N SER A 19 -0.51 15.36 10.11
CA SER A 19 -0.64 16.64 9.42
C SER A 19 -0.61 16.47 7.90
N GLY A 20 -0.21 15.28 7.43
CA GLY A 20 -0.11 14.99 6.01
C GLY A 20 -1.26 14.14 5.48
N ASN A 21 -1.22 13.90 4.19
CA ASN A 21 -2.26 13.12 3.52
C ASN A 21 -2.00 11.63 3.65
N VAL A 22 -3.08 10.87 3.67
CA VAL A 22 -3.05 9.41 3.74
C VAL A 22 -3.74 8.84 2.51
N VAL A 23 -3.10 7.88 1.86
CA VAL A 23 -3.64 7.16 0.70
C VAL A 23 -3.85 5.71 1.08
N TYR A 24 -4.98 5.14 0.69
CA TYR A 24 -5.31 3.74 0.93
C TYR A 24 -5.63 3.07 -0.40
N ILE A 25 -4.83 2.06 -0.76
CA ILE A 25 -4.96 1.35 -2.04
C ILE A 25 -5.43 -0.08 -1.78
N ASP A 26 -6.48 -0.49 -2.47
CA ASP A 26 -7.06 -1.82 -2.35
C ASP A 26 -7.51 -2.29 -3.74
N ASP A 27 -7.83 -3.56 -3.87
CA ASP A 27 -8.37 -4.13 -5.10
C ASP A 27 -9.89 -4.28 -5.05
N SER A 28 -10.53 -3.58 -4.15
CA SER A 28 -11.99 -3.57 -4.00
C SER A 28 -12.41 -2.24 -3.38
N SER A 29 -13.60 -1.78 -3.72
CA SER A 29 -14.14 -0.57 -3.12
C SER A 29 -15.07 -0.84 -1.93
N GLU A 30 -15.26 -2.11 -1.56
CA GLU A 30 -16.22 -2.48 -0.52
C GLU A 30 -15.95 -1.81 0.83
N LEU A 31 -14.69 -1.64 1.19
CA LEU A 31 -14.31 -1.10 2.49
C LEU A 31 -14.13 0.42 2.50
N SER A 32 -14.27 1.05 1.33
CA SER A 32 -14.03 2.50 1.24
C SER A 32 -14.98 3.30 2.14
N ILE A 33 -16.18 2.82 2.36
CA ILE A 33 -17.15 3.53 3.21
C ILE A 33 -16.77 3.51 4.68
N LYS A 34 -15.89 2.59 5.08
CA LYS A 34 -15.42 2.48 6.46
C LYS A 34 -14.21 3.36 6.75
N LEU A 35 -13.64 3.96 5.71
CA LEU A 35 -12.49 4.85 5.84
C LEU A 35 -12.97 6.29 6.01
N SER A 36 -12.20 7.07 6.77
CA SER A 36 -12.43 8.49 6.85
C SER A 36 -12.40 9.11 5.46
N HIS A 37 -13.29 10.05 5.18
CA HIS A 37 -13.32 10.75 3.91
C HIS A 37 -12.07 11.62 3.69
N LYS A 38 -11.28 11.82 4.72
CA LYS A 38 -10.00 12.52 4.61
C LYS A 38 -8.92 11.65 3.99
N ILE A 39 -9.15 10.33 3.92
CA ILE A 39 -8.22 9.40 3.31
C ILE A 39 -8.54 9.31 1.81
N ARG A 40 -7.52 9.44 0.97
CA ARG A 40 -7.70 9.22 -0.46
C ARG A 40 -7.74 7.71 -0.70
N PHE A 41 -8.90 7.20 -1.08
CA PHE A 41 -9.05 5.78 -1.39
C PHE A 41 -8.84 5.56 -2.89
N VAL A 42 -8.06 4.53 -3.24
CA VAL A 42 -7.83 4.15 -4.62
C VAL A 42 -8.16 2.67 -4.78
N ASN A 43 -9.12 2.36 -5.68
CA ASN A 43 -9.34 1.00 -6.11
C ASN A 43 -8.45 0.76 -7.33
N ILE A 44 -7.40 -0.05 -7.15
CA ILE A 44 -6.40 -0.24 -8.19
C ILE A 44 -6.98 -0.92 -9.44
N LEU A 45 -8.09 -1.64 -9.29
CA LEU A 45 -8.73 -2.28 -10.43
C LEU A 45 -9.41 -1.29 -11.38
N ASP A 46 -9.58 -0.03 -10.95
CA ASP A 46 -10.10 1.01 -11.83
C ASP A 46 -9.07 1.46 -12.87
N TYR A 47 -7.83 1.02 -12.72
CA TYR A 47 -6.73 1.46 -13.58
C TYR A 47 -6.02 0.27 -14.22
N PRO A 48 -5.46 0.44 -15.42
CA PRO A 48 -4.75 -0.66 -16.09
C PRO A 48 -3.34 -0.85 -15.53
N VAL A 49 -3.26 -1.26 -14.28
CA VAL A 49 -1.99 -1.48 -13.60
C VAL A 49 -1.81 -2.98 -13.39
N PHE A 50 -0.87 -3.58 -14.12
CA PHE A 50 -0.60 -5.01 -14.06
C PHE A 50 0.88 -5.26 -13.79
N GLY A 51 1.17 -6.12 -12.81
CA GLY A 51 2.52 -6.50 -12.48
C GLY A 51 3.22 -5.52 -11.54
N SER A 52 4.34 -5.97 -11.01
CA SER A 52 5.07 -5.20 -10.00
C SER A 52 5.69 -3.92 -10.54
N GLU A 53 6.19 -3.96 -11.77
CA GLU A 53 6.81 -2.77 -12.36
C GLU A 53 5.80 -1.66 -12.58
N ALA A 54 4.62 -2.02 -13.12
CA ALA A 54 3.56 -1.04 -13.35
C ALA A 54 3.07 -0.46 -12.03
N PHE A 55 2.91 -1.31 -11.03
CA PHE A 55 2.45 -0.86 -9.73
C PHE A 55 3.47 0.05 -9.05
N LEU A 56 4.75 -0.29 -9.17
CA LEU A 56 5.80 0.57 -8.63
C LEU A 56 5.79 1.95 -9.30
N GLY A 57 5.64 1.97 -10.63
CA GLY A 57 5.52 3.23 -11.36
C GLY A 57 4.30 4.05 -10.92
N PHE A 58 3.18 3.37 -10.67
CA PHE A 58 1.99 4.01 -10.15
C PHE A 58 2.28 4.68 -8.80
N LEU A 59 2.96 3.97 -7.90
CA LEU A 59 3.32 4.52 -6.59
C LEU A 59 4.30 5.69 -6.70
N CYS A 60 5.23 5.59 -7.63
CA CYS A 60 6.14 6.71 -7.91
C CYS A 60 5.36 7.96 -8.32
N GLY A 61 4.37 7.78 -9.19
CA GLY A 61 3.52 8.89 -9.63
C GLY A 61 2.73 9.49 -8.48
N VAL A 62 2.15 8.64 -7.64
CA VAL A 62 1.37 9.10 -6.50
C VAL A 62 2.26 9.90 -5.54
N ALA A 63 3.41 9.36 -5.19
CA ALA A 63 4.29 10.01 -4.22
C ALA A 63 4.94 11.28 -4.77
N SER A 64 5.29 11.28 -6.06
CA SER A 64 6.04 12.40 -6.64
C SER A 64 5.18 13.62 -6.90
N GLN A 65 3.87 13.45 -7.07
CA GLN A 65 3.02 14.59 -7.42
C GLN A 65 2.43 15.32 -6.20
N ASN A 66 2.60 14.78 -5.00
CA ASN A 66 2.04 15.40 -3.80
C ASN A 66 2.99 15.24 -2.62
N TYR A 67 3.67 16.34 -2.26
CA TYR A 67 4.61 16.37 -1.15
C TYR A 67 3.95 16.13 0.21
N ASP A 68 2.64 16.31 0.28
CA ASP A 68 1.94 16.20 1.56
C ASP A 68 1.55 14.78 1.93
N ILE A 69 1.79 13.81 1.03
CA ILE A 69 1.51 12.41 1.34
C ILE A 69 2.52 11.91 2.36
N GLU A 70 2.04 11.49 3.52
CA GLU A 70 2.89 10.92 4.58
C GLU A 70 2.81 9.41 4.67
N THR A 71 1.66 8.83 4.34
CA THR A 71 1.41 7.41 4.55
C THR A 71 0.62 6.83 3.38
N ILE A 72 1.05 5.66 2.93
CA ILE A 72 0.34 4.90 1.90
C ILE A 72 0.07 3.51 2.44
N PHE A 73 -1.20 3.10 2.46
CA PHE A 73 -1.62 1.77 2.82
C PHE A 73 -1.87 0.97 1.55
N ILE A 74 -1.38 -0.26 1.51
CA ILE A 74 -1.58 -1.18 0.39
C ILE A 74 -2.14 -2.47 0.95
N ASP A 75 -3.40 -2.77 0.65
CA ASP A 75 -4.08 -3.95 1.17
C ASP A 75 -4.14 -5.02 0.07
N GLY A 76 -3.75 -6.24 0.43
CA GLY A 76 -3.80 -7.36 -0.49
C GLY A 76 -2.79 -7.30 -1.61
N LEU A 77 -1.55 -6.97 -1.31
CA LEU A 77 -0.50 -6.72 -2.30
C LEU A 77 -0.37 -7.81 -3.36
N THR A 78 -0.40 -9.10 -2.95
CA THR A 78 -0.23 -10.18 -3.92
C THR A 78 -1.40 -10.29 -4.89
N TYR A 79 -2.60 -9.88 -4.46
CA TYR A 79 -3.75 -9.80 -5.37
C TYR A 79 -3.61 -8.64 -6.33
N ILE A 80 -3.14 -7.51 -5.83
CA ILE A 80 -3.02 -6.29 -6.63
C ILE A 80 -2.06 -6.49 -7.79
N ILE A 81 -0.89 -7.07 -7.53
CA ILE A 81 0.15 -7.23 -8.54
C ILE A 81 0.21 -8.66 -9.11
N HIS A 82 -0.55 -9.59 -8.55
CA HIS A 82 -0.70 -10.96 -9.06
C HIS A 82 0.63 -11.72 -9.19
N GLN A 83 1.54 -11.51 -8.24
CA GLN A 83 2.84 -12.16 -8.23
C GLN A 83 3.13 -12.81 -6.88
N SER A 84 4.00 -13.82 -6.89
CA SER A 84 4.41 -14.45 -5.66
C SER A 84 5.30 -13.52 -4.83
N PRO A 85 5.32 -13.67 -3.50
CA PRO A 85 6.17 -12.81 -2.67
C PRO A 85 7.65 -12.88 -3.04
N GLU A 86 8.13 -14.05 -3.46
CA GLU A 86 9.55 -14.23 -3.81
C GLU A 86 9.98 -13.37 -4.99
N SER A 87 9.07 -13.10 -5.92
CA SER A 87 9.38 -12.30 -7.11
C SER A 87 9.31 -10.80 -6.84
N LEU A 88 8.99 -10.39 -5.62
CA LEU A 88 8.77 -9.00 -5.29
C LEU A 88 9.96 -8.28 -4.68
N LYS A 89 11.14 -8.93 -4.65
CA LYS A 89 12.31 -8.32 -4.03
C LYS A 89 12.64 -6.96 -4.67
N GLU A 90 12.67 -6.92 -6.00
CA GLU A 90 12.98 -5.67 -6.70
C GLU A 90 11.90 -4.61 -6.46
N PHE A 91 10.66 -5.06 -6.32
CA PHE A 91 9.57 -4.14 -6.00
C PHE A 91 9.79 -3.48 -4.64
N PHE A 92 10.14 -4.28 -3.62
CA PHE A 92 10.37 -3.74 -2.29
C PHE A 92 11.61 -2.85 -2.23
N ASP A 93 12.64 -3.17 -3.01
CA ASP A 93 13.79 -2.28 -3.13
C ASP A 93 13.36 -0.91 -3.69
N GLY A 94 12.47 -0.92 -4.67
CA GLY A 94 11.92 0.32 -5.23
C GLY A 94 11.08 1.09 -4.21
N LEU A 95 10.28 0.37 -3.40
CA LEU A 95 9.51 1.01 -2.34
C LEU A 95 10.40 1.74 -1.34
N GLU A 96 11.53 1.12 -0.97
CA GLU A 96 12.45 1.76 -0.06
C GLU A 96 12.98 3.08 -0.62
N LYS A 97 13.27 3.11 -1.92
CA LYS A 97 13.73 4.34 -2.55
C LYS A 97 12.67 5.44 -2.51
N ILE A 98 11.42 5.07 -2.76
CA ILE A 98 10.31 6.03 -2.69
C ILE A 98 10.16 6.54 -1.26
N ALA A 99 10.19 5.62 -0.29
CA ALA A 99 10.02 5.97 1.12
C ALA A 99 11.09 6.95 1.58
N GLU A 100 12.33 6.70 1.21
CA GLU A 100 13.44 7.57 1.60
C GLU A 100 13.38 8.93 0.90
N LYS A 101 13.14 8.92 -0.41
CA LYS A 101 13.16 10.16 -1.17
C LYS A 101 12.01 11.07 -0.81
N ASN A 102 10.82 10.50 -0.58
CA ASN A 102 9.60 11.30 -0.37
C ASN A 102 9.16 11.33 1.09
N ASN A 103 9.89 10.66 1.97
CA ASN A 103 9.55 10.57 3.39
C ASN A 103 8.13 10.02 3.60
N VAL A 104 7.84 8.91 2.94
CA VAL A 104 6.54 8.24 2.98
C VAL A 104 6.66 6.93 3.75
N HIS A 105 5.67 6.66 4.62
CA HIS A 105 5.57 5.39 5.31
C HIS A 105 4.60 4.47 4.56
N PHE A 106 5.01 3.23 4.34
CA PHE A 106 4.16 2.24 3.69
C PHE A 106 3.71 1.20 4.71
N TYR A 107 2.41 0.93 4.73
CA TYR A 107 1.81 -0.17 5.48
C TYR A 107 1.22 -1.14 4.49
N ILE A 108 1.68 -2.39 4.52
CA ILE A 108 1.37 -3.37 3.48
C ILE A 108 0.79 -4.63 4.10
N SER A 109 -0.34 -5.08 3.55
CA SER A 109 -0.92 -6.38 3.86
C SER A 109 -0.68 -7.30 2.66
N ILE A 110 -0.05 -8.43 2.89
CA ILE A 110 0.23 -9.40 1.84
C ILE A 110 -0.65 -10.63 2.08
N ASN A 111 -1.48 -10.96 1.07
CA ASN A 111 -2.28 -12.16 1.11
C ASN A 111 -1.46 -13.33 0.61
N GLY A 112 -1.46 -14.42 1.36
CA GLY A 112 -0.72 -15.61 1.01
C GLY A 112 -0.42 -16.43 2.24
N ASP A 113 0.33 -17.52 2.05
CA ASP A 113 0.73 -18.39 3.13
C ASP A 113 1.88 -17.74 3.89
N GLU A 114 1.67 -17.45 5.16
CA GLU A 114 2.69 -16.81 5.99
C GLU A 114 3.98 -17.61 6.08
N THR A 115 3.87 -18.93 5.99
CA THR A 115 5.07 -19.78 6.06
C THR A 115 5.95 -19.64 4.84
N ALA A 116 5.41 -19.12 3.74
CA ALA A 116 6.14 -18.93 2.49
C ALA A 116 6.61 -17.49 2.30
N ILE A 117 6.34 -16.60 3.23
CA ILE A 117 6.76 -15.20 3.10
C ILE A 117 8.26 -15.07 3.33
N PRO A 118 9.02 -14.55 2.35
CA PRO A 118 10.46 -14.35 2.54
C PRO A 118 10.78 -13.37 3.65
N GLU A 119 11.94 -13.54 4.24
CA GLU A 119 12.36 -12.75 5.38
C GLU A 119 12.41 -11.24 5.06
N PHE A 120 12.85 -10.89 3.85
CA PHE A 120 12.95 -9.48 3.49
C PHE A 120 11.60 -8.79 3.39
N ILE A 121 10.52 -9.57 3.22
CA ILE A 121 9.16 -9.01 3.15
C ILE A 121 8.57 -8.80 4.53
N LYS A 122 8.96 -9.63 5.50
CA LYS A 122 8.37 -9.58 6.83
C LYS A 122 8.49 -8.23 7.51
N LYS A 123 9.50 -7.45 7.16
CA LYS A 123 9.67 -6.12 7.74
C LYS A 123 8.63 -5.11 7.26
N TYR A 124 7.87 -5.45 6.21
CA TYR A 124 6.86 -4.56 5.63
C TYR A 124 5.43 -4.97 5.99
N VAL A 125 5.24 -6.05 6.70
CA VAL A 125 3.87 -6.53 7.01
C VAL A 125 3.47 -6.35 8.45
#